data_676a8a579f483495cdf571d7a9b45f38
#
_entry.id   676a8a579f483495cdf571d7a9b45f38
#
_cell.length_a   1.000
_cell.length_b   1.000
_cell.length_c   1.000
_cell.angle_alpha   90.00
_cell.angle_beta   90.00
_cell.angle_gamma   90.00
#
_symmetry.space_group_name_H-M   'P 1'
#
loop_
_entity.id
_entity.type
_entity.pdbx_description
1 polymer ?
#
loop_
_entity_poly.entity_id
_entity_poly.type
_entity_poly.pdbx_seq_one_letter_code
_entity_poly.pdbx_strand_id
1 'polypeptide(L)'
;MTDLSWLTARPVAHRGLHDMNKTRWENTLSAFAAAAERGYAIECDVHLSSDRIPVITHDCDLKRLTGQDGFVWQRTAAEMTALK
;
A
#
# COMPACT_ATOMS: atom_id res chain seq x y z
N MET A 1 -10.69 -4.10 -27.32
CA MET A 1 -9.63 -3.27 -26.68
C MET A 1 -10.17 -2.63 -25.41
N THR A 2 -9.42 -2.66 -24.34
CA THR A 2 -9.84 -2.05 -23.07
C THR A 2 -9.75 -0.53 -23.16
N ASP A 3 -10.79 0.14 -22.70
CA ASP A 3 -10.78 1.60 -22.60
C ASP A 3 -9.91 2.02 -21.42
N LEU A 4 -8.85 2.76 -21.67
CA LEU A 4 -7.92 3.25 -20.65
C LEU A 4 -8.12 4.74 -20.33
N SER A 5 -9.22 5.36 -20.78
CA SER A 5 -9.46 6.78 -20.53
C SER A 5 -9.52 7.10 -19.04
N TRP A 6 -9.89 6.14 -18.20
CA TRP A 6 -9.93 6.31 -16.74
C TRP A 6 -8.56 6.68 -16.16
N LEU A 7 -7.46 6.29 -16.81
CA LEU A 7 -6.11 6.60 -16.34
C LEU A 7 -5.79 8.10 -16.38
N THR A 8 -6.44 8.83 -17.28
CA THR A 8 -6.19 10.26 -17.45
C THR A 8 -7.35 11.13 -17.02
N ALA A 9 -8.51 10.53 -16.70
CA ALA A 9 -9.70 11.29 -16.35
C ALA A 9 -9.63 11.93 -14.97
N ARG A 10 -8.90 11.31 -14.05
CA ARG A 10 -8.76 11.76 -12.66
C ARG A 10 -7.36 11.44 -12.14
N PRO A 11 -6.91 12.11 -11.08
CA PRO A 11 -5.64 11.78 -10.46
C PRO A 11 -5.60 10.32 -9.99
N VAL A 12 -4.41 9.73 -10.02
CA VAL A 12 -4.14 8.41 -9.44
C VAL A 12 -3.51 8.64 -8.06
N ALA A 13 -4.09 8.02 -7.04
CA ALA A 13 -3.58 8.15 -5.68
C ALA A 13 -2.38 7.22 -5.50
N HIS A 14 -1.18 7.77 -5.47
CA HIS A 14 0.08 7.04 -5.27
C HIS A 14 0.13 6.49 -3.85
N ARG A 15 0.11 5.16 -3.71
CA ARG A 15 0.03 4.45 -2.42
C ARG A 15 -1.25 4.77 -1.65
N GLY A 16 -2.33 5.10 -2.37
CA GLY A 16 -3.58 5.56 -1.79
C GLY A 16 -3.54 7.06 -1.49
N LEU A 17 -4.64 7.59 -0.96
CA LEU A 17 -4.72 8.99 -0.60
C LEU A 17 -4.25 9.18 0.84
N HIS A 18 -2.94 9.23 1.02
CA HIS A 18 -2.31 9.42 2.31
C HIS A 18 -1.91 10.89 2.50
N ASP A 19 -1.58 11.26 3.71
CA ASP A 19 -1.20 12.62 4.08
C ASP A 19 0.29 12.72 4.45
N MET A 20 1.13 12.05 3.68
CA MET A 20 2.57 11.92 3.92
C MET A 20 2.85 11.17 5.24
N ASN A 21 2.00 10.19 5.54
CA ASN A 21 2.11 9.31 6.69
C ASN A 21 2.02 10.02 8.05
N LYS A 22 1.31 11.14 8.08
CA LYS A 22 1.07 11.87 9.35
C LYS A 22 -0.06 11.23 10.15
N THR A 23 -1.25 11.10 9.53
CA THR A 23 -2.41 10.47 10.17
C THR A 23 -2.97 9.33 9.34
N ARG A 24 -2.89 9.44 8.01
CA ARG A 24 -3.35 8.42 7.08
C ARG A 24 -2.15 7.88 6.32
N TRP A 25 -1.75 6.68 6.64
CA TRP A 25 -0.51 6.09 6.12
C TRP A 25 -0.68 5.51 4.72
N GLU A 26 0.40 5.52 3.97
CA GLU A 26 0.46 4.95 2.62
C GLU A 26 0.14 3.44 2.62
N ASN A 27 -0.41 2.95 1.50
CA ASN A 27 -0.68 1.52 1.28
C ASN A 27 -1.53 0.89 2.39
N THR A 28 -2.48 1.64 2.95
CA THR A 28 -3.39 1.15 3.99
C THR A 28 -4.83 1.18 3.48
N LEU A 29 -5.70 0.41 4.13
CA LEU A 29 -7.13 0.43 3.81
C LEU A 29 -7.70 1.84 3.95
N SER A 30 -7.29 2.59 4.96
CA SER A 30 -7.72 3.97 5.16
C SER A 30 -7.36 4.86 3.97
N ALA A 31 -6.13 4.74 3.46
CA ALA A 31 -5.70 5.52 2.30
C ALA A 31 -6.44 5.09 1.03
N PHE A 32 -6.69 3.81 0.85
CA PHE A 32 -7.43 3.30 -0.30
C PHE A 32 -8.89 3.71 -0.25
N ALA A 33 -9.53 3.63 0.92
CA ALA A 33 -10.92 4.06 1.09
C ALA A 33 -11.07 5.56 0.80
N ALA A 34 -10.15 6.38 1.27
CA ALA A 34 -10.18 7.82 1.00
C ALA A 34 -10.06 8.13 -0.50
N ALA A 35 -9.20 7.39 -1.21
CA ALA A 35 -9.07 7.54 -2.66
C ALA A 35 -10.36 7.11 -3.37
N ALA A 36 -10.95 5.99 -2.96
CA ALA A 36 -12.16 5.46 -3.55
C ALA A 36 -13.33 6.43 -3.38
N GLU A 37 -13.46 7.06 -2.23
CA GLU A 37 -14.51 8.06 -1.99
C GLU A 37 -14.45 9.23 -2.97
N ARG A 38 -13.25 9.58 -3.43
CA ARG A 38 -13.06 10.65 -4.40
C ARG A 38 -13.13 10.16 -5.84
N GLY A 39 -13.33 8.86 -6.04
CA GLY A 39 -13.34 8.26 -7.37
C GLY A 39 -11.97 8.25 -8.04
N TYR A 40 -10.90 8.28 -7.27
CA TYR A 40 -9.53 8.21 -7.80
C TYR A 40 -9.13 6.75 -8.00
N ALA A 41 -8.37 6.48 -9.05
CA ALA A 41 -7.66 5.22 -9.18
C ALA A 41 -6.58 5.13 -8.09
N ILE A 42 -6.21 3.92 -7.73
CA ILE A 42 -5.28 3.68 -6.64
C ILE A 42 -4.05 2.97 -7.19
N GLU A 43 -2.87 3.50 -6.89
CA GLU A 43 -1.61 2.81 -7.12
C GLU A 43 -1.18 2.20 -5.79
N CYS A 44 -0.76 0.96 -5.80
CA CYS A 44 -0.27 0.29 -4.61
C CYS A 44 0.95 -0.57 -4.95
N ASP A 45 1.70 -0.93 -3.93
CA ASP A 45 2.92 -1.71 -4.06
C ASP A 45 2.75 -3.04 -3.34
N VAL A 46 3.25 -4.12 -3.95
CA VAL A 46 3.06 -5.48 -3.45
C VAL A 46 4.39 -6.19 -3.34
N HIS A 47 4.59 -6.87 -2.22
CA HIS A 47 5.70 -7.78 -2.01
C HIS A 47 5.17 -9.12 -1.50
N LEU A 48 5.99 -10.17 -1.56
CA LEU A 48 5.60 -11.48 -1.04
C LEU A 48 6.16 -11.65 0.38
N SER A 49 5.30 -12.11 1.28
CA SER A 49 5.71 -12.52 2.62
C SER A 49 6.47 -13.85 2.58
N SER A 50 7.00 -14.29 3.74
CA SER A 50 7.74 -15.55 3.82
C SER A 50 6.88 -16.75 3.43
N ASP A 51 5.57 -16.68 3.64
CA ASP A 51 4.61 -17.73 3.27
C ASP A 51 3.98 -17.49 1.89
N ARG A 52 4.61 -16.61 1.08
CA ARG A 52 4.23 -16.32 -0.32
C ARG A 52 2.84 -15.73 -0.47
N ILE A 53 2.40 -14.96 0.50
CA ILE A 53 1.14 -14.23 0.40
C ILE A 53 1.44 -12.78 0.01
N PRO A 54 0.75 -12.23 -1.01
CA PRO A 54 0.95 -10.83 -1.37
C PRO A 54 0.56 -9.89 -0.24
N VAL A 55 1.46 -8.96 0.10
CA VAL A 55 1.22 -7.94 1.11
C VAL A 55 1.46 -6.56 0.50
N ILE A 56 0.72 -5.57 0.95
CA ILE A 56 0.74 -4.23 0.38
C ILE A 56 1.73 -3.37 1.16
N THR A 57 2.88 -3.09 0.56
CA THR A 57 3.90 -2.21 1.13
C THR A 57 4.89 -1.82 0.05
N HIS A 58 5.45 -0.63 0.13
CA HIS A 58 6.40 -0.14 -0.89
C HIS A 58 7.81 -0.68 -0.65
N ASP A 59 8.33 -0.50 0.56
CA ASP A 59 9.71 -0.88 0.87
C ASP A 59 9.82 -2.39 1.06
N CYS A 60 10.92 -2.98 0.63
CA CYS A 60 11.20 -4.39 0.92
C CYS A 60 11.66 -4.58 2.36
N ASP A 61 12.21 -3.57 3.02
CA ASP A 61 12.55 -3.62 4.45
C ASP A 61 11.42 -3.00 5.29
N LEU A 62 11.47 -3.21 6.60
CA LEU A 62 10.39 -2.84 7.50
C LEU A 62 10.65 -1.54 8.25
N LYS A 63 11.84 -0.95 8.12
CA LYS A 63 12.30 0.10 9.04
C LYS A 63 11.49 1.38 8.96
N ARG A 64 11.30 1.90 7.75
CA ARG A 64 10.68 3.22 7.56
C ARG A 64 9.24 3.27 8.09
N LEU A 65 8.47 2.24 7.82
CA LEU A 65 7.04 2.23 8.14
C LEU A 65 6.72 1.63 9.51
N THR A 66 7.56 0.73 10.03
CA THR A 66 7.24 0.02 11.27
C THR A 66 8.27 0.24 12.38
N GLY A 67 9.46 0.76 12.07
CA GLY A 67 10.55 0.88 13.03
C GLY A 67 11.26 -0.44 13.32
N GLN A 68 10.78 -1.55 12.78
CA GLN A 68 11.35 -2.88 12.99
C GLN A 68 12.48 -3.15 12.00
N ASP A 69 13.45 -3.97 12.39
CA ASP A 69 14.47 -4.44 11.46
C ASP A 69 13.96 -5.66 10.68
N GLY A 70 14.54 -5.89 9.51
CA GLY A 70 14.23 -7.06 8.69
C GLY A 70 13.56 -6.72 7.38
N PHE A 71 13.19 -7.76 6.65
CA PHE A 71 12.60 -7.64 5.32
C PHE A 71 11.24 -8.33 5.27
N VAL A 72 10.41 -7.90 4.32
CA VAL A 72 9.05 -8.43 4.14
C VAL A 72 9.06 -9.95 3.97
N TRP A 73 10.00 -10.49 3.18
CA TRP A 73 10.08 -11.93 2.92
C TRP A 73 10.54 -12.76 4.12
N GLN A 74 10.91 -12.12 5.24
CA GLN A 74 11.28 -12.80 6.49
C GLN A 74 10.10 -12.95 7.45
N ARG A 75 8.95 -12.39 7.11
CA ARG A 75 7.74 -12.38 7.96
C ARG A 75 6.59 -13.04 7.23
N THR A 76 5.73 -13.73 7.98
CA THR A 76 4.47 -14.24 7.41
C THR A 76 3.49 -13.08 7.19
N ALA A 77 2.44 -13.32 6.39
CA ALA A 77 1.41 -12.30 6.18
C ALA A 77 0.73 -11.93 7.51
N ALA A 78 0.50 -12.88 8.39
CA ALA A 78 -0.09 -12.61 9.71
C ALA A 78 0.82 -11.73 10.55
N GLU A 79 2.14 -11.98 10.54
CA GLU A 79 3.11 -11.14 11.22
C GLU A 79 3.16 -9.73 10.63
N MET A 80 3.10 -9.62 9.30
CA MET A 80 3.06 -8.31 8.63
C MET A 80 1.82 -7.52 9.02
N THR A 81 0.66 -8.17 9.08
CA THR A 81 -0.59 -7.52 9.47
C THR A 81 -0.56 -7.00 10.90
N ALA A 82 0.19 -7.65 11.79
CA ALA A 82 0.34 -7.24 13.17
C ALA A 82 1.29 -6.04 13.35
N LEU A 83 2.13 -5.72 12.36
CA LEU A 83 3.03 -4.57 12.42
C LEU A 83 2.25 -3.27 12.19
N LYS A 84 2.61 -2.26 12.91
CA LYS A 84 1.94 -0.96 12.83
C LYS A 84 2.93 0.17 12.76
#